data_ae5a14014a93c7a3d41e2da3a8246c3a
#
_entry.id   ae5a14014a93c7a3d41e2da3a8246c3a
#
_cell.length_a   1.000
_cell.length_b   1.000
_cell.length_c   1.000
_cell.angle_alpha   90.00
_cell.angle_beta   90.00
_cell.angle_gamma   90.00
#
_symmetry.space_group_name_H-M   'P 1'
#
loop_
_entity.id
_entity.type
_entity.pdbx_description
1 polymer ?
#
loop_
_entity_poly.entity_id
_entity_poly.type
_entity_poly.pdbx_seq_one_letter_code
_entity_poly.pdbx_strand_id
1 'polypeptide(L)'
;MPPAARRTDARLPGVSGTSPHPAVARVVEAAARKGVTLDIHYFEVPTHTAAEAAAAVGADLGQIVKSLVFVVDSGDSAPRTYVCLVSGPDRVDLARLAAVVGEPGIRRASAREARDLTGFVIGGIPPLGHAHPVKVVMDPALGLYQVVWAAAGLPFAVFPVPPATLRALANAVVAPIAEDRALGSDTVVG
;
A
#
# COMPACT_ATOMS: atom_id res chain seq x y z
N MET A 1 4.74 -48.07 3.88
CA MET A 1 3.81 -47.03 3.39
C MET A 1 3.50 -46.12 4.55
N PRO A 2 3.96 -44.84 4.59
CA PRO A 2 3.53 -43.87 5.58
C PRO A 2 2.20 -43.24 5.14
N PRO A 3 1.30 -42.86 6.09
CA PRO A 3 -0.01 -42.34 5.77
C PRO A 3 0.07 -40.88 5.27
N ALA A 4 -0.75 -40.58 4.29
CA ALA A 4 -0.90 -39.27 3.69
C ALA A 4 -1.33 -38.20 4.70
N ALA A 5 -0.59 -37.10 4.77
CA ALA A 5 -0.95 -35.94 5.54
C ALA A 5 -2.24 -35.30 4.95
N ARG A 6 -3.29 -35.29 5.76
CA ARG A 6 -4.54 -34.58 5.46
C ARG A 6 -4.24 -33.06 5.46
N ARG A 7 -4.38 -32.43 4.31
CA ARG A 7 -4.46 -30.96 4.22
C ARG A 7 -5.77 -30.55 4.91
N THR A 8 -5.65 -29.89 6.03
CA THR A 8 -6.77 -29.23 6.69
C THR A 8 -7.03 -27.95 5.94
N ASP A 9 -8.04 -27.95 5.09
CA ASP A 9 -8.62 -26.77 4.47
C ASP A 9 -9.35 -25.99 5.58
N ALA A 10 -8.64 -25.11 6.25
CA ALA A 10 -9.23 -24.17 7.20
C ALA A 10 -9.89 -23.02 6.40
N ARG A 11 -11.03 -23.31 5.80
CA ARG A 11 -11.97 -22.32 5.30
C ARG A 11 -12.56 -21.63 6.53
N LEU A 12 -12.11 -20.41 6.80
CA LEU A 12 -12.74 -19.54 7.77
C LEU A 12 -14.21 -19.30 7.37
N PRO A 13 -15.16 -19.26 8.33
CA PRO A 13 -16.58 -19.17 8.02
C PRO A 13 -16.87 -17.88 7.24
N GLY A 14 -17.48 -18.05 6.08
CA GLY A 14 -17.88 -16.95 5.21
C GLY A 14 -18.84 -16.02 5.94
N VAL A 15 -18.52 -14.73 5.94
CA VAL A 15 -19.47 -13.68 6.29
C VAL A 15 -20.46 -13.57 5.11
N SER A 16 -21.54 -14.30 5.24
CA SER A 16 -22.68 -14.24 4.28
C SER A 16 -23.40 -12.90 4.46
N GLY A 17 -23.53 -12.13 3.38
CA GLY A 17 -24.69 -11.26 3.19
C GLY A 17 -24.56 -9.78 3.53
N THR A 18 -23.36 -9.24 3.81
CA THR A 18 -23.19 -7.80 3.92
C THR A 18 -22.43 -7.29 2.69
N SER A 19 -23.03 -6.37 1.93
CA SER A 19 -22.33 -5.67 0.84
C SER A 19 -21.01 -5.10 1.38
N PRO A 20 -19.90 -5.20 0.65
CA PRO A 20 -18.61 -4.70 1.12
C PRO A 20 -18.74 -3.20 1.44
N HIS A 21 -18.01 -2.75 2.47
CA HIS A 21 -17.96 -1.32 2.81
C HIS A 21 -17.66 -0.49 1.56
N PRO A 22 -18.33 0.66 1.32
CA PRO A 22 -18.19 1.43 0.08
C PRO A 22 -16.74 1.76 -0.31
N ALA A 23 -15.86 1.97 0.67
CA ALA A 23 -14.44 2.19 0.43
C ALA A 23 -13.77 0.94 -0.17
N VAL A 24 -14.07 -0.25 0.34
CA VAL A 24 -13.53 -1.51 -0.19
C VAL A 24 -14.13 -1.83 -1.55
N ALA A 25 -15.44 -1.65 -1.72
CA ALA A 25 -16.12 -1.85 -2.99
C ALA A 25 -15.46 -1.03 -4.12
N ARG A 26 -15.13 0.23 -3.86
CA ARG A 26 -14.43 1.11 -4.82
C ARG A 26 -13.07 0.57 -5.25
N VAL A 27 -12.30 -0.02 -4.32
CA VAL A 27 -11.00 -0.64 -4.62
C VAL A 27 -11.18 -1.90 -5.46
N VAL A 28 -12.12 -2.77 -5.07
CA VAL A 28 -12.44 -4.01 -5.79
C VAL A 28 -12.91 -3.71 -7.21
N GLU A 29 -13.83 -2.76 -7.39
CA GLU A 29 -14.30 -2.33 -8.70
C GLU A 29 -13.20 -1.74 -9.57
N ALA A 30 -12.29 -0.94 -8.96
CA ALA A 30 -11.15 -0.38 -9.69
C ALA A 30 -10.19 -1.47 -10.18
N ALA A 31 -9.96 -2.52 -9.40
CA ALA A 31 -9.17 -3.67 -9.81
C ALA A 31 -9.88 -4.52 -10.86
N ALA A 32 -11.19 -4.76 -10.69
CA ALA A 32 -12.00 -5.52 -11.64
C ALA A 32 -12.04 -4.88 -13.04
N ARG A 33 -12.09 -3.53 -13.13
CA ARG A 33 -11.96 -2.81 -14.40
C ARG A 33 -10.64 -3.06 -15.13
N LYS A 34 -9.62 -3.51 -14.41
CA LYS A 34 -8.31 -3.92 -14.95
C LYS A 34 -8.17 -5.44 -15.09
N GLY A 35 -9.26 -6.19 -14.94
CA GLY A 35 -9.28 -7.64 -15.06
C GLY A 35 -8.68 -8.40 -13.89
N VAL A 36 -8.52 -7.75 -12.72
CA VAL A 36 -7.93 -8.38 -11.52
C VAL A 36 -8.99 -8.52 -10.44
N THR A 37 -9.14 -9.74 -9.93
CA THR A 37 -9.94 -10.03 -8.75
C THR A 37 -9.05 -9.96 -7.51
N LEU A 38 -9.46 -9.19 -6.50
CA LEU A 38 -8.73 -9.05 -5.24
C LEU A 38 -9.30 -10.00 -4.19
N ASP A 39 -8.42 -10.64 -3.44
CA ASP A 39 -8.76 -11.43 -2.25
C ASP A 39 -8.62 -10.49 -1.02
N ILE A 40 -9.75 -10.03 -0.49
CA ILE A 40 -9.76 -9.04 0.61
C ILE A 40 -9.74 -9.76 1.95
N HIS A 41 -8.72 -9.45 2.75
CA HIS A 41 -8.56 -9.91 4.11
C HIS A 41 -8.94 -8.81 5.10
N TYR A 42 -9.80 -9.13 6.06
CA TYR A 42 -10.23 -8.20 7.12
C TYR A 42 -9.60 -8.61 8.44
N PHE A 43 -9.11 -7.62 9.18
CA PHE A 43 -8.66 -7.81 10.56
C PHE A 43 -9.82 -7.57 11.53
N GLU A 44 -9.83 -8.28 12.64
CA GLU A 44 -10.80 -8.07 13.72
C GLU A 44 -10.59 -6.72 14.43
N VAL A 45 -9.34 -6.27 14.48
CA VAL A 45 -8.93 -5.01 15.10
C VAL A 45 -8.20 -4.16 14.07
N PRO A 46 -8.47 -2.85 13.98
CA PRO A 46 -7.73 -1.95 13.10
C PRO A 46 -6.22 -1.99 13.42
N THR A 47 -5.41 -2.08 12.36
CA THR A 47 -3.95 -1.97 12.48
C THR A 47 -3.54 -0.51 12.30
N HIS A 48 -2.71 0.00 13.22
CA HIS A 48 -2.22 1.38 13.18
C HIS A 48 -0.82 1.50 12.60
N THR A 49 -0.09 0.38 12.56
CA THR A 49 1.28 0.31 12.07
C THR A 49 1.46 -0.78 11.02
N ALA A 50 2.48 -0.63 10.19
CA ALA A 50 2.86 -1.67 9.23
C ALA A 50 3.29 -2.98 9.94
N ALA A 51 3.88 -2.87 11.14
CA ALA A 51 4.28 -4.04 11.93
C ALA A 51 3.06 -4.85 12.41
N GLU A 52 2.02 -4.17 12.88
CA GLU A 52 0.75 -4.82 13.28
C GLU A 52 0.08 -5.49 12.06
N ALA A 53 0.07 -4.81 10.91
CA ALA A 53 -0.47 -5.38 9.68
C ALA A 53 0.31 -6.63 9.24
N ALA A 54 1.64 -6.59 9.30
CA ALA A 54 2.51 -7.72 8.97
C ALA A 54 2.22 -8.93 9.88
N ALA A 55 2.15 -8.69 11.20
CA ALA A 55 1.82 -9.74 12.16
C ALA A 55 0.43 -10.35 11.90
N ALA A 56 -0.56 -9.54 11.57
CA ALA A 56 -1.92 -9.98 11.33
C ALA A 56 -2.06 -10.89 10.09
N VAL A 57 -1.23 -10.69 9.05
CA VAL A 57 -1.25 -11.53 7.84
C VAL A 57 -0.14 -12.59 7.83
N GLY A 58 0.72 -12.64 8.86
CA GLY A 58 1.84 -13.58 8.92
C GLY A 58 2.91 -13.30 7.85
N ALA A 59 3.15 -12.03 7.53
CA ALA A 59 4.12 -11.60 6.54
C ALA A 59 5.30 -10.84 7.17
N ASP A 60 6.38 -10.69 6.43
CA ASP A 60 7.47 -9.82 6.81
C ASP A 60 7.05 -8.34 6.74
N LEU A 61 7.60 -7.49 7.63
CA LEU A 61 7.33 -6.05 7.61
C LEU A 61 7.58 -5.43 6.23
N GLY A 62 8.61 -5.89 5.54
CA GLY A 62 8.97 -5.41 4.20
C GLY A 62 7.92 -5.69 3.12
N GLN A 63 7.06 -6.68 3.32
CA GLN A 63 5.98 -7.03 2.40
C GLN A 63 4.75 -6.11 2.54
N ILE A 64 4.68 -5.29 3.58
CA ILE A 64 3.58 -4.34 3.76
C ILE A 64 3.81 -3.11 2.89
N VAL A 65 2.84 -2.77 2.08
CA VAL A 65 2.87 -1.57 1.24
C VAL A 65 2.30 -0.39 2.02
N LYS A 66 3.12 0.62 2.27
CA LYS A 66 2.64 1.91 2.78
C LYS A 66 2.31 2.82 1.60
N SER A 67 1.06 3.28 1.53
CA SER A 67 0.62 4.30 0.58
C SER A 67 0.69 5.68 1.26
N LEU A 68 1.68 6.47 0.90
CA LEU A 68 1.94 7.79 1.48
C LEU A 68 1.56 8.88 0.48
N VAL A 69 0.80 9.87 0.92
CA VAL A 69 0.29 10.94 0.04
C VAL A 69 1.17 12.17 0.14
N PHE A 70 1.56 12.68 -1.01
CA PHE A 70 2.34 13.91 -1.19
C PHE A 70 1.62 14.84 -2.14
N VAL A 71 1.83 16.13 -1.97
CA VAL A 71 1.19 17.18 -2.77
C VAL A 71 2.19 18.24 -3.19
N VAL A 72 1.87 18.86 -4.31
CA VAL A 72 2.52 20.10 -4.75
C VAL A 72 1.43 21.14 -4.90
N ASP A 73 1.56 22.24 -4.19
CA ASP A 73 0.61 23.33 -4.24
C ASP A 73 0.66 24.00 -5.63
N SER A 74 -0.50 24.25 -6.22
CA SER A 74 -0.64 24.76 -7.59
C SER A 74 -1.33 26.14 -7.62
N GLY A 75 -1.11 26.95 -6.58
CA GLY A 75 -1.79 28.24 -6.43
C GLY A 75 -3.31 28.07 -6.30
N ASP A 76 -4.07 28.75 -7.17
CA ASP A 76 -5.54 28.70 -7.17
C ASP A 76 -6.13 27.40 -7.76
N SER A 77 -5.29 26.52 -8.26
CA SER A 77 -5.71 25.21 -8.81
C SER A 77 -5.64 24.11 -7.77
N ALA A 78 -6.36 22.99 -8.02
CA ALA A 78 -6.24 21.80 -7.18
C ALA A 78 -4.78 21.31 -7.13
N PRO A 79 -4.28 20.89 -5.96
CA PRO A 79 -2.90 20.44 -5.82
C PRO A 79 -2.63 19.18 -6.64
N ARG A 80 -1.44 19.10 -7.23
CA ARG A 80 -0.98 17.86 -7.86
C ARG A 80 -0.69 16.82 -6.77
N THR A 81 -1.33 15.66 -6.89
CA THR A 81 -1.31 14.62 -5.85
C THR A 81 -0.50 13.43 -6.31
N TYR A 82 0.37 12.97 -5.43
CA TYR A 82 1.22 11.80 -5.60
C TYR A 82 0.96 10.79 -4.48
N VAL A 83 0.81 9.52 -4.84
CA VAL A 83 0.77 8.40 -3.89
C VAL A 83 2.05 7.61 -4.05
N CYS A 84 2.85 7.56 -3.00
CA CYS A 84 4.11 6.82 -2.98
C CYS A 84 3.91 5.48 -2.28
N LEU A 85 4.21 4.40 -2.99
CA LEU A 85 4.16 3.03 -2.48
C LEU A 85 5.56 2.64 -2.05
N VAL A 86 5.77 2.46 -0.76
CA VAL A 86 7.05 2.04 -0.17
C VAL A 86 6.87 0.85 0.76
N SER A 87 7.93 0.08 0.95
CA SER A 87 7.97 -1.05 1.87
C SER A 87 7.76 -0.61 3.33
N GLY A 88 7.23 -1.48 4.17
CA GLY A 88 6.86 -1.19 5.56
C GLY A 88 7.94 -0.50 6.40
N PRO A 89 9.20 -0.94 6.38
CA PRO A 89 10.28 -0.27 7.13
C PRO A 89 10.74 1.05 6.52
N ASP A 90 10.48 1.30 5.22
CA ASP A 90 11.07 2.40 4.48
C ASP A 90 10.35 3.74 4.71
N ARG A 91 11.08 4.84 4.50
CA ARG A 91 10.57 6.20 4.47
C ARG A 91 10.82 6.80 3.09
N VAL A 92 10.00 7.76 2.69
CA VAL A 92 10.20 8.49 1.44
C VAL A 92 11.20 9.62 1.67
N ASP A 93 12.25 9.65 0.84
CA ASP A 93 13.16 10.77 0.71
C ASP A 93 12.52 11.84 -0.20
N LEU A 94 12.22 13.00 0.37
CA LEU A 94 11.56 14.09 -0.35
C LEU A 94 12.41 14.64 -1.50
N ALA A 95 13.73 14.67 -1.37
CA ALA A 95 14.60 15.16 -2.43
C ALA A 95 14.62 14.19 -3.63
N ARG A 96 14.70 12.88 -3.36
CA ARG A 96 14.57 11.86 -4.41
C ARG A 96 13.20 11.91 -5.08
N LEU A 97 12.13 11.99 -4.29
CA LEU A 97 10.78 12.10 -4.83
C LEU A 97 10.63 13.35 -5.69
N ALA A 98 11.09 14.52 -5.23
CA ALA A 98 11.07 15.77 -5.97
C ALA A 98 11.78 15.65 -7.33
N ALA A 99 12.96 15.02 -7.34
CA ALA A 99 13.73 14.78 -8.57
C ALA A 99 12.99 13.84 -9.54
N VAL A 100 12.39 12.74 -9.02
CA VAL A 100 11.65 11.76 -9.82
C VAL A 100 10.42 12.37 -10.47
N VAL A 101 9.68 13.19 -9.74
CA VAL A 101 8.42 13.78 -10.25
C VAL A 101 8.60 15.13 -10.93
N GLY A 102 9.80 15.75 -10.83
CA GLY A 102 10.10 17.06 -11.38
C GLY A 102 9.45 18.22 -10.62
N GLU A 103 9.21 18.07 -9.32
CA GLU A 103 8.44 19.01 -8.51
C GLU A 103 9.19 19.40 -7.22
N PRO A 104 9.97 20.49 -7.24
CA PRO A 104 10.83 20.86 -6.11
C PRO A 104 10.06 21.25 -4.84
N GLY A 105 8.79 21.65 -4.96
CA GLY A 105 7.94 22.05 -3.84
C GLY A 105 7.08 20.93 -3.26
N ILE A 106 7.41 19.65 -3.52
CA ILE A 106 6.63 18.53 -3.02
C ILE A 106 6.74 18.41 -1.50
N ARG A 107 5.61 18.20 -0.85
CA ARG A 107 5.52 18.01 0.60
C ARG A 107 4.55 16.89 0.95
N ARG A 108 4.66 16.36 2.15
CA ARG A 108 3.69 15.38 2.66
C ARG A 108 2.32 16.04 2.85
N ALA A 109 1.28 15.36 2.41
CA ALA A 109 -0.09 15.78 2.67
C ALA A 109 -0.44 15.61 4.15
N SER A 110 -1.23 16.53 4.69
CA SER A 110 -1.91 16.35 5.98
C SER A 110 -2.95 15.23 5.89
N ALA A 111 -3.40 14.73 7.04
CA ALA A 111 -4.44 13.70 7.09
C ALA A 111 -5.74 14.13 6.40
N ARG A 112 -6.11 15.41 6.54
CA ARG A 112 -7.28 15.99 5.88
C ARG A 112 -7.11 16.03 4.37
N GLU A 113 -6.00 16.59 3.88
CA GLU A 113 -5.69 16.63 2.44
C GLU A 113 -5.66 15.23 1.84
N ALA A 114 -4.98 14.28 2.49
CA ALA A 114 -4.92 12.91 2.02
C ALA A 114 -6.32 12.29 1.88
N ARG A 115 -7.21 12.53 2.86
CA ARG A 115 -8.60 12.07 2.81
C ARG A 115 -9.39 12.75 1.69
N ASP A 116 -9.30 14.09 1.60
CA ASP A 116 -10.06 14.87 0.63
C ASP A 116 -9.64 14.53 -0.81
N LEU A 117 -8.33 14.32 -1.04
CA LEU A 117 -7.77 14.02 -2.36
C LEU A 117 -7.91 12.56 -2.78
N THR A 118 -7.76 11.62 -1.86
CA THR A 118 -7.83 10.19 -2.19
C THR A 118 -9.22 9.59 -1.97
N GLY A 119 -10.01 10.19 -1.07
CA GLY A 119 -11.27 9.65 -0.60
C GLY A 119 -11.11 8.51 0.42
N PHE A 120 -9.91 8.34 1.01
CA PHE A 120 -9.60 7.31 1.98
C PHE A 120 -8.88 7.91 3.19
N VAL A 121 -9.06 7.29 4.36
CA VAL A 121 -8.38 7.69 5.60
C VAL A 121 -6.97 7.11 5.66
N ILE A 122 -6.07 7.79 6.37
CA ILE A 122 -4.72 7.29 6.63
C ILE A 122 -4.81 5.90 7.30
N GLY A 123 -3.90 5.02 6.91
CA GLY A 123 -3.91 3.61 7.29
C GLY A 123 -4.72 2.71 6.35
N GLY A 124 -5.72 3.26 5.67
CA GLY A 124 -6.55 2.55 4.70
C GLY A 124 -6.35 2.97 3.24
N ILE A 125 -5.44 3.90 2.93
CA ILE A 125 -5.24 4.41 1.57
C ILE A 125 -4.73 3.29 0.66
N PRO A 126 -5.51 2.88 -0.35
CA PRO A 126 -5.12 1.84 -1.29
C PRO A 126 -4.23 2.39 -2.40
N PRO A 127 -3.57 1.51 -3.20
CA PRO A 127 -2.79 1.94 -4.36
C PRO A 127 -3.63 2.34 -5.58
N LEU A 128 -4.94 2.14 -5.54
CA LEU A 128 -5.87 2.41 -6.66
C LEU A 128 -7.27 2.77 -6.13
N GLY A 129 -8.14 3.26 -7.04
CA GLY A 129 -9.53 3.58 -6.68
C GLY A 129 -9.70 4.92 -5.97
N HIS A 130 -8.77 5.85 -6.13
CA HIS A 130 -8.81 7.18 -5.53
C HIS A 130 -9.98 8.02 -6.06
N ALA A 131 -10.46 8.95 -5.23
CA ALA A 131 -11.59 9.83 -5.59
C ALA A 131 -11.22 10.84 -6.69
N HIS A 132 -9.98 11.31 -6.68
CA HIS A 132 -9.44 12.25 -7.66
C HIS A 132 -8.23 11.66 -8.38
N PRO A 133 -7.83 12.19 -9.54
CA PRO A 133 -6.63 11.73 -10.24
C PRO A 133 -5.38 11.91 -9.39
N VAL A 134 -4.60 10.85 -9.26
CA VAL A 134 -3.30 10.85 -8.57
C VAL A 134 -2.25 10.23 -9.47
N LYS A 135 -1.00 10.65 -9.31
CA LYS A 135 0.16 9.95 -9.88
C LYS A 135 0.73 9.00 -8.83
N VAL A 136 1.05 7.77 -9.23
CA VAL A 136 1.60 6.78 -8.30
C VAL A 136 3.05 6.51 -8.62
N VAL A 137 3.90 6.57 -7.58
CA VAL A 137 5.32 6.19 -7.65
C VAL A 137 5.53 5.01 -6.70
N MET A 138 6.15 3.96 -7.19
CA MET A 138 6.42 2.74 -6.44
C MET A 138 7.92 2.54 -6.28
N ASP A 139 8.35 2.36 -5.04
CA ASP A 139 9.76 2.07 -4.76
C ASP A 139 10.12 0.64 -5.23
N PRO A 140 11.29 0.45 -5.89
CA PRO A 140 11.73 -0.85 -6.38
C PRO A 140 11.95 -1.90 -5.27
N ALA A 141 12.15 -1.51 -4.01
CA ALA A 141 12.30 -2.44 -2.89
C ALA A 141 11.08 -3.37 -2.72
N LEU A 142 9.88 -2.92 -3.09
CA LEU A 142 8.69 -3.78 -3.11
C LEU A 142 8.82 -4.95 -4.10
N GLY A 143 9.60 -4.78 -5.17
CA GLY A 143 9.87 -5.83 -6.17
C GLY A 143 10.74 -6.97 -5.68
N LEU A 144 11.34 -6.88 -4.48
CA LEU A 144 12.13 -7.95 -3.88
C LEU A 144 11.29 -9.12 -3.34
N TYR A 145 9.98 -8.92 -3.21
CA TYR A 145 9.05 -9.90 -2.68
C TYR A 145 8.22 -10.56 -3.78
N GLN A 146 7.79 -11.80 -3.57
CA GLN A 146 6.86 -12.47 -4.47
C GLN A 146 5.44 -11.94 -4.30
N VAL A 147 5.06 -11.59 -3.07
CA VAL A 147 3.76 -11.05 -2.70
C VAL A 147 3.97 -9.91 -1.72
N VAL A 148 3.21 -8.83 -1.92
CA VAL A 148 3.11 -7.69 -1.01
C VAL A 148 1.65 -7.49 -0.59
N TRP A 149 1.44 -6.82 0.53
CA TRP A 149 0.13 -6.59 1.11
C TRP A 149 -0.21 -5.11 1.09
N ALA A 150 -1.28 -4.75 0.41
CA ALA A 150 -1.72 -3.37 0.27
C ALA A 150 -3.07 -3.13 0.94
N ALA A 151 -3.30 -1.90 1.41
CA ALA A 151 -4.58 -1.51 2.00
C ALA A 151 -5.71 -1.55 0.96
N ALA A 152 -6.89 -1.99 1.41
CA ALA A 152 -8.10 -2.14 0.59
C ALA A 152 -9.15 -1.05 0.86
N GLY A 153 -8.74 0.13 1.29
CA GLY A 153 -9.64 1.27 1.52
C GLY A 153 -10.01 1.50 2.99
N LEU A 154 -9.66 0.57 3.89
CA LEU A 154 -9.90 0.67 5.33
C LEU A 154 -8.65 0.25 6.11
N PRO A 155 -8.43 0.78 7.33
CA PRO A 155 -7.27 0.42 8.15
C PRO A 155 -7.24 -1.05 8.62
N PHE A 156 -8.34 -1.77 8.44
CA PHE A 156 -8.48 -3.18 8.80
C PHE A 156 -8.81 -4.08 7.61
N ALA A 157 -8.57 -3.61 6.38
CA ALA A 157 -8.77 -4.38 5.17
C ALA A 157 -7.54 -4.28 4.26
N VAL A 158 -7.00 -5.43 3.86
CA VAL A 158 -5.82 -5.55 3.00
C VAL A 158 -6.03 -6.60 1.92
N PHE A 159 -5.19 -6.61 0.92
CA PHE A 159 -5.13 -7.67 -0.09
C PHE A 159 -3.70 -8.03 -0.46
N PRO A 160 -3.40 -9.33 -0.68
CA PRO A 160 -2.13 -9.77 -1.20
C PRO A 160 -2.09 -9.58 -2.72
N VAL A 161 -0.93 -9.20 -3.23
CA VAL A 161 -0.75 -9.02 -4.68
C VAL A 161 0.74 -9.15 -5.07
N PRO A 162 1.06 -9.77 -6.22
CA PRO A 162 2.42 -9.70 -6.75
C PRO A 162 2.81 -8.26 -7.09
N PRO A 163 4.05 -7.81 -6.84
CA PRO A 163 4.50 -6.45 -7.12
C PRO A 163 4.28 -5.97 -8.56
N ALA A 164 4.46 -6.86 -9.53
CA ALA A 164 4.21 -6.54 -10.94
C ALA A 164 2.72 -6.22 -11.20
N THR A 165 1.83 -6.99 -10.59
CA THR A 165 0.37 -6.74 -10.65
C THR A 165 0.00 -5.46 -9.92
N LEU A 166 0.60 -5.20 -8.75
CA LEU A 166 0.41 -3.96 -8.00
C LEU A 166 0.78 -2.74 -8.85
N ARG A 167 1.95 -2.77 -9.49
CA ARG A 167 2.41 -1.72 -10.41
C ARG A 167 1.39 -1.46 -11.52
N ALA A 168 0.87 -2.52 -12.16
CA ALA A 168 -0.12 -2.42 -13.23
C ALA A 168 -1.46 -1.87 -12.73
N LEU A 169 -1.93 -2.34 -11.57
CA LEU A 169 -3.16 -1.86 -10.93
C LEU A 169 -3.09 -0.37 -10.60
N ALA A 170 -1.96 0.08 -10.06
CA ALA A 170 -1.75 1.46 -9.64
C ALA A 170 -1.34 2.39 -10.80
N ASN A 171 -1.03 1.88 -11.99
CA ASN A 171 -0.33 2.61 -13.07
C ASN A 171 0.94 3.30 -12.54
N ALA A 172 1.69 2.61 -11.69
CA ALA A 172 2.79 3.19 -10.97
C ALA A 172 4.05 3.31 -11.84
N VAL A 173 4.73 4.46 -11.72
CA VAL A 173 6.12 4.62 -12.15
C VAL A 173 7.01 4.02 -11.08
N VAL A 174 7.95 3.16 -11.46
CA VAL A 174 8.92 2.59 -10.52
C VAL A 174 10.16 3.46 -10.50
N ALA A 175 10.50 3.98 -9.32
CA ALA A 175 11.69 4.80 -9.10
C ALA A 175 12.16 4.72 -7.64
N PRO A 176 13.48 4.81 -7.37
CA PRO A 176 14.04 4.78 -6.02
C PRO A 176 13.69 6.09 -5.29
N ILE A 177 12.71 6.01 -4.41
CA ILE A 177 12.21 7.14 -3.62
C ILE A 177 12.38 6.94 -2.11
N ALA A 178 12.81 5.76 -1.68
CA ALA A 178 13.05 5.50 -0.28
C ALA A 178 14.39 6.11 0.20
N GLU A 179 14.44 6.50 1.49
CA GLU A 179 15.70 6.81 2.16
C GLU A 179 16.61 5.57 2.15
N ASP A 180 17.94 5.79 2.11
CA ASP A 180 18.87 4.69 2.28
C ASP A 180 18.68 4.11 3.68
N ARG A 181 18.53 2.79 3.76
CA ARG A 181 18.53 2.12 5.06
C ARG A 181 19.88 2.32 5.69
N ALA A 182 19.94 2.91 6.89
CA ALA A 182 21.15 2.94 7.66
C ALA A 182 21.66 1.49 7.76
N LEU A 183 22.83 1.23 7.19
CA LEU A 183 23.54 -0.03 7.42
C LEU A 183 23.72 -0.11 8.91
N GLY A 184 23.03 -1.05 9.57
CA GLY A 184 23.21 -1.30 10.99
C GLY A 184 24.69 -1.42 11.24
N SER A 185 25.22 -0.55 12.06
CA SER A 185 26.60 -0.64 12.57
C SER A 185 26.65 -1.85 13.51
N ASP A 186 26.70 -3.05 12.92
CA ASP A 186 27.21 -4.20 13.62
C ASP A 186 28.72 -3.97 13.77
N THR A 187 29.06 -3.19 14.78
CA THR A 187 30.42 -3.17 15.31
C THR A 187 30.65 -4.54 15.93
N VAL A 188 31.21 -5.44 15.13
CA VAL A 188 31.89 -6.62 15.67
C VAL A 188 33.08 -6.09 16.46
N VAL A 189 32.90 -5.98 17.78
CA VAL A 189 34.02 -5.85 18.72
C VAL A 189 34.60 -7.23 18.81
N GLY A 190 35.79 -7.39 18.23
CA GLY A 190 36.65 -8.55 18.38
C GLY A 190 37.26 -8.67 19.79
#